data_8471289f8f24f35faf43a49e1738d7ca
#
_entry.id   8471289f8f24f35faf43a49e1738d7ca
#
_cell.length_a   1.000
_cell.length_b   1.000
_cell.length_c   1.000
_cell.angle_alpha   90.00
_cell.angle_beta   90.00
_cell.angle_gamma   90.00
#
_symmetry.space_group_name_H-M   'P 1'
#
loop_
_entity.id
_entity.type
_entity.pdbx_description
1 polymer ?
#
loop_
_entity_poly.entity_id
_entity_poly.type
_entity_poly.pdbx_seq_one_letter_code
_entity_poly.pdbx_strand_id
1 'polypeptide(L)'
;MINLNIYRADDKSKIEKTYKTDSYDLMFGTVEEFMRIIDLDKINDNAEVAKMVTKGFGQIKPLLHDVFPELTDEELKRTKVSDLIQTILQIAVAVTENLRELNSGNLRRA
;
A
#
# COMPACT_ATOMS: atom_id res chain seq x y z
N MET A 1 -6.39 -3.20 -8.07
CA MET A 1 -6.33 -1.74 -7.89
C MET A 1 -6.06 -1.41 -6.43
N ILE A 2 -5.22 -0.41 -6.20
CA ILE A 2 -4.85 0.03 -4.86
C ILE A 2 -5.60 1.31 -4.55
N ASN A 3 -6.31 1.35 -3.43
CA ASN A 3 -7.18 2.47 -3.04
C ASN A 3 -6.81 2.99 -1.67
N LEU A 4 -6.96 4.31 -1.46
CA LEU A 4 -6.79 4.93 -0.16
C LEU A 4 -7.86 6.00 0.03
N ASN A 5 -8.69 5.84 1.05
CA ASN A 5 -9.77 6.78 1.37
C ASN A 5 -9.27 7.91 2.25
N ILE A 6 -9.61 9.13 1.88
CA ILE A 6 -9.35 10.34 2.66
C ILE A 6 -10.68 10.86 3.18
N TYR A 7 -10.80 11.02 4.49
CA TYR A 7 -12.04 11.44 5.12
C TYR A 7 -12.09 12.95 5.30
N ARG A 8 -13.30 13.49 5.42
CA ARG A 8 -13.48 14.92 5.57
C ARG A 8 -12.95 15.38 6.92
N ALA A 9 -12.36 16.57 6.94
CA ALA A 9 -11.84 17.15 8.18
C ALA A 9 -12.98 17.50 9.15
N ASP A 10 -14.15 17.87 8.63
CA ASP A 10 -15.31 18.27 9.43
C ASP A 10 -16.22 17.09 9.78
N ASP A 11 -16.10 15.94 9.10
CA ASP A 11 -16.97 14.79 9.33
C ASP A 11 -16.21 13.51 8.97
N LYS A 12 -15.71 12.82 10.00
CA LYS A 12 -14.92 11.59 9.86
C LYS A 12 -15.72 10.40 9.31
N SER A 13 -17.05 10.50 9.25
CA SER A 13 -17.90 9.45 8.71
C SER A 13 -18.03 9.53 7.19
N LYS A 14 -17.56 10.61 6.58
CA LYS A 14 -17.72 10.85 5.14
C LYS A 14 -16.37 10.90 4.43
N ILE A 15 -16.30 10.19 3.31
CA ILE A 15 -15.12 10.18 2.45
C ILE A 15 -15.11 11.45 1.61
N GLU A 16 -14.00 12.20 1.68
CA GLU A 16 -13.81 13.39 0.84
C GLU A 16 -13.35 12.98 -0.56
N LYS A 17 -12.39 12.07 -0.65
CA LYS A 17 -11.87 11.54 -1.90
C LYS A 17 -11.21 10.20 -1.69
N THR A 18 -11.00 9.49 -2.78
CA THR A 18 -10.28 8.22 -2.76
C THR A 18 -9.16 8.29 -3.80
N TYR A 19 -7.92 8.06 -3.36
CA TYR A 19 -6.80 7.87 -4.26
C TYR A 19 -6.84 6.45 -4.81
N LYS A 20 -6.58 6.29 -6.10
CA LYS A 20 -6.56 4.99 -6.77
C LYS A 20 -5.37 4.90 -7.68
N THR A 21 -4.75 3.73 -7.73
CA THR A 21 -3.71 3.45 -8.70
C THR A 21 -3.79 2.01 -9.17
N ASP A 22 -3.26 1.76 -10.36
CA ASP A 22 -3.20 0.41 -10.90
C ASP A 22 -2.03 -0.34 -10.27
N SER A 23 -2.25 -1.61 -9.95
CA SER A 23 -1.22 -2.46 -9.36
C SER A 23 0.00 -2.63 -10.26
N TYR A 24 -0.14 -2.43 -11.57
CA TYR A 24 0.97 -2.57 -12.52
C TYR A 24 1.82 -1.31 -12.67
N ASP A 25 1.42 -0.21 -12.04
CA ASP A 25 2.16 1.06 -12.10
C ASP A 25 3.22 1.19 -11.00
N LEU A 26 3.43 0.14 -10.20
CA LEU A 26 4.40 0.17 -9.11
C LEU A 26 5.82 0.15 -9.64
N MET A 27 6.63 1.10 -9.16
CA MET A 27 8.05 1.16 -9.48
C MET A 27 8.81 0.09 -8.69
N PHE A 28 9.92 -0.41 -9.25
CA PHE A 28 10.73 -1.42 -8.58
C PHE A 28 11.23 -0.95 -7.21
N GLY A 29 11.65 0.31 -7.11
CA GLY A 29 12.09 0.87 -5.83
C GLY A 29 11.00 0.87 -4.77
N THR A 30 9.74 1.10 -5.19
CA THR A 30 8.59 1.04 -4.29
C THR A 30 8.38 -0.39 -3.79
N VAL A 31 8.51 -1.37 -4.68
CA VAL A 31 8.39 -2.80 -4.32
C VAL A 31 9.47 -3.19 -3.32
N GLU A 32 10.73 -2.78 -3.57
CA GLU A 32 11.85 -3.06 -2.66
C GLU A 32 11.57 -2.48 -1.27
N GLU A 33 11.15 -1.23 -1.21
CA GLU A 33 10.86 -0.55 0.04
C GLU A 33 9.73 -1.23 0.79
N PHE A 34 8.68 -1.63 0.09
CA PHE A 34 7.57 -2.37 0.67
C PHE A 34 8.05 -3.67 1.31
N MET A 35 8.91 -4.42 0.61
CA MET A 35 9.40 -5.72 1.10
C MET A 35 10.31 -5.57 2.33
N ARG A 36 10.92 -4.41 2.53
CA ARG A 36 11.70 -4.15 3.75
C ARG A 36 10.81 -3.92 4.97
N ILE A 37 9.62 -3.40 4.75
CA ILE A 37 8.70 -3.03 5.83
C ILE A 37 7.77 -4.17 6.18
N ILE A 38 7.27 -4.85 5.16
CA ILE A 38 6.20 -5.85 5.28
C ILE A 38 6.74 -7.24 4.95
N ASP A 39 6.54 -8.18 5.87
CA ASP A 39 6.82 -9.58 5.64
C ASP A 39 5.62 -10.22 4.94
N LEU A 40 5.81 -10.55 3.67
CA LEU A 40 4.73 -11.11 2.84
C LEU A 40 4.20 -12.45 3.39
N ASP A 41 5.01 -13.17 4.16
CA ASP A 41 4.58 -14.43 4.77
C ASP A 41 3.54 -14.23 5.87
N LYS A 42 3.42 -13.01 6.38
CA LYS A 42 2.52 -12.68 7.50
C LYS A 42 1.32 -11.83 7.10
N ILE A 43 1.12 -11.58 5.80
CA ILE A 43 0.05 -10.69 5.35
C ILE A 43 -1.36 -11.26 5.57
N ASN A 44 -1.48 -12.54 5.85
CA ASN A 44 -2.77 -13.16 6.13
C ASN A 44 -3.24 -12.94 7.57
N ASP A 45 -2.39 -12.39 8.42
CA ASP A 45 -2.72 -12.09 9.81
C ASP A 45 -2.82 -10.57 9.98
N ASN A 46 -4.03 -10.06 10.13
CA ASN A 46 -4.28 -8.63 10.26
C ASN A 46 -3.56 -8.02 11.47
N ALA A 47 -3.44 -8.77 12.57
CA ALA A 47 -2.73 -8.29 13.75
C ALA A 47 -1.23 -8.10 13.47
N GLU A 48 -0.63 -9.04 12.72
CA GLU A 48 0.77 -8.93 12.32
C GLU A 48 0.98 -7.77 11.34
N VAL A 49 0.06 -7.59 10.39
CA VAL A 49 0.12 -6.45 9.46
C VAL A 49 0.05 -5.13 10.23
N ALA A 50 -0.86 -5.03 11.20
CA ALA A 50 -0.99 -3.83 12.02
C ALA A 50 0.30 -3.54 12.80
N LYS A 51 0.96 -4.57 13.33
CA LYS A 51 2.26 -4.41 14.02
C LYS A 51 3.34 -3.90 13.07
N MET A 52 3.41 -4.46 11.87
CA MET A 52 4.39 -4.04 10.87
C MET A 52 4.16 -2.59 10.45
N VAL A 53 2.91 -2.19 10.25
CA VAL A 53 2.56 -0.81 9.90
C VAL A 53 2.97 0.13 11.04
N THR A 54 2.67 -0.23 12.28
CA THR A 54 3.00 0.58 13.45
C THR A 54 4.51 0.76 13.60
N LYS A 55 5.28 -0.32 13.46
CA LYS A 55 6.74 -0.28 13.60
C LYS A 55 7.39 0.45 12.43
N GLY A 56 6.85 0.30 11.24
CA GLY A 56 7.41 0.89 10.03
C GLY A 56 6.76 2.19 9.61
N PHE A 57 6.04 2.87 10.50
CA PHE A 57 5.23 4.04 10.13
C PHE A 57 6.06 5.13 9.45
N GLY A 58 7.27 5.37 9.94
CA GLY A 58 8.16 6.37 9.32
C GLY A 58 8.58 6.03 7.90
N GLN A 59 8.56 4.75 7.53
CA GLN A 59 8.89 4.27 6.18
C GLN A 59 7.64 4.12 5.33
N ILE A 60 6.48 3.93 5.94
CA ILE A 60 5.20 3.79 5.23
C ILE A 60 4.79 5.10 4.56
N LYS A 61 5.05 6.25 5.20
CA LYS A 61 4.74 7.55 4.61
C LYS A 61 5.40 7.75 3.25
N PRO A 62 6.73 7.60 3.11
CA PRO A 62 7.37 7.70 1.79
C PRO A 62 6.83 6.67 0.80
N LEU A 63 6.54 5.45 1.24
CA LEU A 63 5.97 4.41 0.41
C LEU A 63 4.63 4.86 -0.18
N LEU A 64 3.75 5.42 0.65
CA LEU A 64 2.44 5.88 0.20
C LEU A 64 2.56 7.06 -0.76
N HIS A 65 3.54 7.94 -0.56
CA HIS A 65 3.80 9.04 -1.50
C HIS A 65 4.31 8.52 -2.84
N ASP A 66 5.05 7.40 -2.85
CA ASP A 66 5.47 6.77 -4.09
C ASP A 66 4.30 6.14 -4.84
N VAL A 67 3.40 5.49 -4.10
CA VAL A 67 2.22 4.84 -4.69
C VAL A 67 1.20 5.88 -5.15
N PHE A 68 1.02 6.94 -4.36
CA PHE A 68 0.09 8.03 -4.65
C PHE A 68 0.85 9.36 -4.63
N PRO A 69 1.47 9.76 -5.75
CA PRO A 69 2.33 10.96 -5.78
C PRO A 69 1.64 12.26 -5.38
N GLU A 70 0.33 12.34 -5.54
CA GLU A 70 -0.43 13.55 -5.21
C GLU A 70 -0.90 13.57 -3.74
N LEU A 71 -0.74 12.48 -3.00
CA LEU A 71 -1.10 12.39 -1.60
C LEU A 71 -0.27 13.36 -0.76
N THR A 72 -0.93 14.16 0.09
CA THR A 72 -0.25 15.07 1.01
C THR A 72 -0.19 14.50 2.41
N ASP A 73 0.74 15.00 3.24
CA ASP A 73 0.83 14.60 4.64
C ASP A 73 -0.44 14.95 5.41
N GLU A 74 -1.06 16.09 5.08
CA GLU A 74 -2.30 16.51 5.71
C GLU A 74 -3.43 15.53 5.41
N GLU A 75 -3.53 15.10 4.16
CA GLU A 75 -4.53 14.10 3.76
C GLU A 75 -4.30 12.76 4.44
N LEU A 76 -3.05 12.36 4.57
CA LEU A 76 -2.70 11.10 5.22
C LEU A 76 -3.18 11.06 6.68
N LYS A 77 -3.17 12.21 7.36
CA LYS A 77 -3.70 12.31 8.72
C LYS A 77 -5.21 12.09 8.79
N ARG A 78 -5.91 12.25 7.68
CA ARG A 78 -7.36 12.06 7.58
C ARG A 78 -7.73 10.70 7.01
N THR A 79 -6.83 9.73 7.07
CA THR A 79 -7.06 8.35 6.67
C THR A 79 -7.30 7.52 7.93
N LYS A 80 -8.31 6.64 7.90
CA LYS A 80 -8.56 5.73 9.00
C LYS A 80 -7.52 4.61 9.02
N VAL A 81 -7.11 4.19 10.21
CA VAL A 81 -6.13 3.12 10.38
C VAL A 81 -6.59 1.83 9.69
N SER A 82 -7.87 1.49 9.82
CA SER A 82 -8.42 0.30 9.17
C SER A 82 -8.30 0.38 7.64
N ASP A 83 -8.54 1.55 7.07
CA ASP A 83 -8.41 1.76 5.61
C ASP A 83 -6.95 1.71 5.18
N LEU A 84 -6.05 2.24 6.01
CA LEU A 84 -4.62 2.19 5.75
C LEU A 84 -4.13 0.73 5.70
N ILE A 85 -4.57 -0.09 6.65
CA ILE A 85 -4.22 -1.52 6.67
C ILE A 85 -4.73 -2.20 5.40
N GLN A 86 -5.96 -1.90 4.98
CA GLN A 86 -6.50 -2.47 3.73
C GLN A 86 -5.68 -2.04 2.52
N THR A 87 -5.25 -0.78 2.48
CA THR A 87 -4.39 -0.27 1.41
C THR A 87 -3.07 -1.03 1.37
N ILE A 88 -2.45 -1.26 2.53
CA ILE A 88 -1.21 -2.02 2.63
C ILE A 88 -1.40 -3.45 2.13
N LEU A 89 -2.53 -4.09 2.46
CA LEU A 89 -2.84 -5.42 1.96
C LEU A 89 -3.02 -5.43 0.44
N GLN A 90 -3.63 -4.41 -0.12
CA GLN A 90 -3.78 -4.26 -1.57
C GLN A 90 -2.41 -4.11 -2.25
N ILE A 91 -1.52 -3.34 -1.64
CA ILE A 91 -0.14 -3.20 -2.14
C ILE A 91 0.57 -4.56 -2.09
N ALA A 92 0.40 -5.31 -0.99
CA ALA A 92 0.99 -6.64 -0.84
C ALA A 92 0.55 -7.59 -1.95
N VAL A 93 -0.75 -7.59 -2.27
CA VAL A 93 -1.29 -8.40 -3.37
C VAL A 93 -0.70 -7.96 -4.70
N ALA A 94 -0.62 -6.65 -4.94
CA ALA A 94 -0.06 -6.09 -6.17
C ALA A 94 1.41 -6.47 -6.33
N VAL A 95 2.20 -6.38 -5.26
CA VAL A 95 3.62 -6.78 -5.27
C VAL A 95 3.74 -8.26 -5.61
N THR A 96 2.94 -9.10 -4.98
CA THR A 96 2.96 -10.55 -5.21
C THR A 96 2.61 -10.86 -6.67
N GLU A 97 1.58 -10.22 -7.21
CA GLU A 97 1.16 -10.42 -8.59
C GLU A 97 2.24 -9.99 -9.58
N ASN A 98 2.88 -8.85 -9.35
CA ASN A 98 3.96 -8.36 -10.19
C ASN A 98 5.14 -9.32 -10.22
N LEU A 99 5.52 -9.86 -9.07
CA LEU A 99 6.60 -10.83 -8.96
C LEU A 99 6.25 -12.15 -9.67
N ARG A 100 5.00 -12.60 -9.52
CA ARG A 100 4.52 -13.81 -10.20
C ARG A 100 4.53 -13.61 -11.71
N GLU A 101 4.06 -12.48 -12.19
CA GLU A 101 4.03 -12.12 -13.59
C GLU A 101 5.44 -12.15 -14.20
N LEU A 102 6.40 -11.57 -13.49
CA LEU A 102 7.80 -11.56 -13.90
C LEU A 102 8.37 -12.97 -14.03
N ASN A 103 8.12 -13.82 -13.03
CA ASN A 103 8.57 -15.21 -13.05
C ASN A 103 7.94 -16.00 -14.20
N SER A 104 6.63 -15.82 -14.42
CA SER A 104 5.94 -16.47 -15.53
C SER A 104 6.49 -16.02 -16.89
N GLY A 105 6.78 -14.73 -17.02
CA GLY A 105 7.37 -14.16 -18.22
C GLY A 105 8.74 -14.76 -18.51
N ASN A 106 9.56 -14.91 -17.48
CA ASN A 106 10.88 -15.52 -17.61
C ASN A 106 10.79 -16.99 -18.04
N LEU A 107 9.87 -17.74 -17.45
CA LEU A 107 9.67 -19.13 -17.80
C LEU A 107 9.21 -19.30 -19.24
N ARG A 108 8.35 -18.43 -19.73
CA ARG A 108 7.86 -18.46 -21.11
C ARG A 108 8.95 -18.15 -22.13
N ARG A 109 9.93 -17.34 -21.74
CA ARG A 109 11.02 -16.94 -22.62
C ARG A 109 12.15 -17.97 -22.64
N ALA A 110 12.18 -18.79 -21.64
CA ALA A 110 13.19 -19.85 -21.59
C ALA A 110 12.77 -21.02 -22.46
#